data_6940bff1b3b859542b0d99249407aab3
#
_entry.id   6940bff1b3b859542b0d99249407aab3
#
_cell.length_a   1.000
_cell.length_b   1.000
_cell.length_c   1.000
_cell.angle_alpha   90.00
_cell.angle_beta   90.00
_cell.angle_gamma   90.00
#
_symmetry.space_group_name_H-M   'P 1'
#
loop_
_entity.id
_entity.type
_entity.pdbx_description
1 polymer ?
#
loop_
_entity_poly.entity_id
_entity_poly.type
_entity_poly.pdbx_seq_one_letter_code
_entity_poly.pdbx_strand_id
1 'polypeptide(L)'
;MTTAEAFQRARRPEQKLQRRDAILGAARERARRDGVRTVSLAGIAAEVGIHKSALLRYFETREQIFLELTAEAWRDWALALHAGLDAASPGSASPGSAALVADVFACAFADRPLFCDLIAHTPLNLERNVSPEAVRHYKLTSLGVVDEAAALVARVLPALRMAEAREFVATLASLAGSLWQIANPAPALAELYASDPALAQACVDLAPRLRRTAEILLAGLKAADGQGQSNCRAQPDPDPDRR
;
A
#
# COMPACT_ATOMS: atom_id res chain seq x y z
N MET A 1 15.68 9.95 -45.64
CA MET A 1 15.57 10.24 -44.18
C MET A 1 16.99 10.28 -43.61
N THR A 2 17.44 11.45 -43.24
CA THR A 2 18.82 11.66 -42.75
C THR A 2 18.95 11.15 -41.30
N THR A 3 20.12 10.62 -40.94
CA THR A 3 20.52 10.14 -39.61
C THR A 3 20.25 11.17 -38.49
N ALA A 4 20.27 12.47 -38.81
CA ALA A 4 19.96 13.56 -37.90
C ALA A 4 18.46 13.60 -37.48
N GLU A 5 17.54 13.31 -38.38
CA GLU A 5 16.09 13.25 -38.07
C GLU A 5 15.73 12.03 -37.21
N ALA A 6 16.39 10.89 -37.40
CA ALA A 6 16.25 9.70 -36.56
C ALA A 6 16.78 9.96 -35.14
N PHE A 7 17.91 10.66 -35.01
CA PHE A 7 18.52 11.03 -33.74
C PHE A 7 17.73 12.07 -32.96
N GLN A 8 17.08 13.06 -33.64
CA GLN A 8 16.15 14.00 -33.00
C GLN A 8 14.83 13.35 -32.56
N ARG A 9 14.32 12.36 -33.30
CA ARG A 9 13.12 11.60 -32.93
C ARG A 9 13.37 10.72 -31.71
N ALA A 10 14.53 10.10 -31.59
CA ALA A 10 14.91 9.28 -30.41
C ALA A 10 15.09 10.11 -29.13
N ARG A 11 15.61 11.34 -29.22
CA ARG A 11 15.77 12.25 -28.07
C ARG A 11 14.46 12.73 -27.45
N ARG A 12 13.40 12.89 -28.26
CA ARG A 12 12.10 13.40 -27.76
C ARG A 12 11.39 12.48 -26.78
N PRO A 13 11.31 11.15 -26.98
CA PRO A 13 10.74 10.23 -25.99
C PRO A 13 11.54 10.18 -24.70
N GLU A 14 12.87 10.13 -24.76
CA GLU A 14 13.74 10.13 -23.59
C GLU A 14 13.60 11.41 -22.77
N GLN A 15 13.57 12.56 -23.40
CA GLN A 15 13.35 13.85 -22.72
C GLN A 15 11.95 13.92 -22.08
N LYS A 16 10.95 13.29 -22.72
CA LYS A 16 9.60 13.23 -22.14
C LYS A 16 9.58 12.36 -20.88
N LEU A 17 10.24 11.20 -20.91
CA LEU A 17 10.39 10.33 -19.74
C LEU A 17 11.14 11.03 -18.62
N GLN A 18 12.32 11.60 -18.89
CA GLN A 18 13.11 12.34 -17.89
C GLN A 18 12.30 13.46 -17.23
N ARG A 19 11.48 14.19 -18.00
CA ARG A 19 10.63 15.25 -17.47
C ARG A 19 9.51 14.69 -16.58
N ARG A 20 8.92 13.56 -16.99
CA ARG A 20 7.91 12.87 -16.22
C ARG A 20 8.47 12.38 -14.87
N ASP A 21 9.66 11.78 -14.88
CA ASP A 21 10.36 11.32 -13.69
C ASP A 21 10.72 12.48 -12.74
N ALA A 22 11.15 13.63 -13.31
CA ALA A 22 11.40 14.83 -12.51
C ALA A 22 10.13 15.35 -11.82
N ILE A 23 8.96 15.29 -12.49
CA ILE A 23 7.68 15.68 -11.88
C ILE A 23 7.29 14.72 -10.75
N LEU A 24 7.42 13.41 -10.96
CA LEU A 24 7.17 12.39 -9.93
C LEU A 24 8.13 12.56 -8.74
N GLY A 25 9.42 12.81 -9.01
CA GLY A 25 10.41 13.08 -7.97
C GLY A 25 10.06 14.30 -7.12
N ALA A 26 9.73 15.43 -7.75
CA ALA A 26 9.30 16.63 -7.05
C ALA A 26 8.02 16.41 -6.23
N ALA A 27 7.04 15.70 -6.77
CA ALA A 27 5.81 15.38 -6.05
C ALA A 27 6.08 14.49 -4.83
N ARG A 28 6.99 13.51 -4.96
CA ARG A 28 7.41 12.60 -3.89
C ARG A 28 8.10 13.36 -2.76
N GLU A 29 9.07 14.21 -3.07
CA GLU A 29 9.79 14.99 -2.06
C GLU A 29 8.87 15.99 -1.33
N ARG A 30 7.98 16.65 -2.05
CA ARG A 30 6.98 17.52 -1.41
C ARG A 30 6.02 16.73 -0.52
N ALA A 31 5.55 15.57 -0.96
CA ALA A 31 4.65 14.74 -0.15
C ALA A 31 5.34 14.22 1.12
N ARG A 32 6.62 13.88 1.06
CA ARG A 32 7.40 13.48 2.25
C ARG A 32 7.52 14.60 3.27
N ARG A 33 7.68 15.84 2.80
CA ARG A 33 7.85 17.01 3.67
C ARG A 33 6.53 17.54 4.21
N ASP A 34 5.53 17.67 3.34
CA ASP A 34 4.32 18.44 3.59
C ASP A 34 3.06 17.55 3.74
N GLY A 35 3.16 16.24 3.47
CA GLY A 35 2.03 15.29 3.39
C GLY A 35 1.31 15.34 2.04
N VAL A 36 0.77 14.20 1.61
CA VAL A 36 0.10 14.04 0.30
C VAL A 36 -1.04 15.06 0.13
N ARG A 37 -1.82 15.31 1.16
CA ARG A 37 -3.01 16.17 1.09
C ARG A 37 -2.70 17.62 0.74
N THR A 38 -1.57 18.15 1.20
CA THR A 38 -1.22 19.59 1.09
C THR A 38 -0.56 19.95 -0.23
N VAL A 39 0.03 18.98 -0.93
CA VAL A 39 0.78 19.24 -2.16
C VAL A 39 -0.16 19.64 -3.30
N SER A 40 0.10 20.78 -3.91
CA SER A 40 -0.66 21.28 -5.07
C SER A 40 0.08 21.06 -6.38
N LEU A 41 -0.66 21.00 -7.49
CA LEU A 41 -0.09 20.91 -8.84
C LEU A 41 0.82 22.10 -9.17
N ALA A 42 0.45 23.30 -8.70
CA ALA A 42 1.28 24.50 -8.86
C ALA A 42 2.61 24.41 -8.09
N GLY A 43 2.56 23.86 -6.87
CA GLY A 43 3.76 23.59 -6.07
C GLY A 43 4.73 22.62 -6.75
N ILE A 44 4.22 21.51 -7.30
CA ILE A 44 5.03 20.53 -8.05
C ILE A 44 5.66 21.21 -9.28
N ALA A 45 4.87 21.97 -10.05
CA ALA A 45 5.36 22.66 -11.24
C ALA A 45 6.48 23.67 -10.92
N ALA A 46 6.33 24.44 -9.84
CA ALA A 46 7.35 25.38 -9.35
C ALA A 46 8.65 24.66 -8.96
N GLU A 47 8.56 23.52 -8.27
CA GLU A 47 9.73 22.72 -7.87
C GLU A 47 10.55 22.23 -9.08
N VAL A 48 9.87 21.86 -10.17
CA VAL A 48 10.50 21.38 -11.43
C VAL A 48 10.93 22.57 -12.33
N GLY A 49 10.59 23.79 -11.96
CA GLY A 49 10.90 24.98 -12.75
C GLY A 49 10.12 25.08 -14.06
N ILE A 50 8.86 24.60 -14.07
CA ILE A 50 7.97 24.68 -15.26
C ILE A 50 6.65 25.35 -14.91
N HIS A 51 5.99 25.89 -15.95
CA HIS A 51 4.64 26.42 -15.77
C HIS A 51 3.62 25.27 -15.57
N LYS A 52 2.56 25.51 -14.76
CA LYS A 52 1.49 24.53 -14.52
C LYS A 52 0.89 23.95 -15.83
N SER A 53 0.71 24.78 -16.86
CA SER A 53 0.19 24.31 -18.16
C SER A 53 1.13 23.36 -18.89
N ALA A 54 2.44 23.49 -18.67
CA ALA A 54 3.42 22.55 -19.23
C ALA A 54 3.39 21.21 -18.49
N LEU A 55 3.14 21.20 -17.16
CA LEU A 55 2.98 19.99 -16.38
C LEU A 55 1.75 19.19 -16.84
N LEU A 56 0.64 19.84 -17.15
CA LEU A 56 -0.59 19.21 -17.65
C LEU A 56 -0.43 18.50 -19.01
N ARG A 57 0.71 18.63 -19.70
CA ARG A 57 1.06 17.83 -20.87
C ARG A 57 1.57 16.45 -20.54
N TYR A 58 1.91 16.20 -19.27
CA TYR A 58 2.47 14.95 -18.76
C TYR A 58 1.50 14.19 -17.87
N PHE A 59 0.69 14.90 -17.10
CA PHE A 59 -0.30 14.36 -16.17
C PHE A 59 -1.58 15.16 -16.24
N GLU A 60 -2.72 14.47 -16.34
CA GLU A 60 -4.04 15.08 -16.45
C GLU A 60 -4.38 15.91 -15.20
N THR A 61 -4.07 15.35 -14.04
CA THR A 61 -4.41 15.93 -12.74
C THR A 61 -3.29 15.68 -11.72
N ARG A 62 -3.40 16.35 -10.57
CA ARG A 62 -2.58 16.07 -9.39
C ARG A 62 -2.78 14.63 -8.92
N GLU A 63 -4.01 14.17 -8.92
CA GLU A 63 -4.42 12.84 -8.47
C GLU A 63 -3.76 11.76 -9.30
N GLN A 64 -3.62 11.93 -10.63
CA GLN A 64 -2.89 10.98 -11.48
C GLN A 64 -1.42 10.87 -11.06
N ILE A 65 -0.74 11.96 -10.72
CA ILE A 65 0.64 11.95 -10.25
C ILE A 65 0.75 11.08 -8.99
N PHE A 66 -0.18 11.28 -8.03
CA PHE A 66 -0.15 10.53 -6.78
C PHE A 66 -0.60 9.07 -6.93
N LEU A 67 -1.50 8.74 -7.86
CA LEU A 67 -1.80 7.34 -8.18
C LEU A 67 -0.59 6.61 -8.75
N GLU A 68 0.21 7.25 -9.59
CA GLU A 68 1.44 6.66 -10.09
C GLU A 68 2.48 6.46 -8.99
N LEU A 69 2.66 7.46 -8.12
CA LEU A 69 3.52 7.30 -6.94
C LEU A 69 3.03 6.19 -6.01
N THR A 70 1.71 6.01 -5.88
CA THR A 70 1.15 4.91 -5.09
C THR A 70 1.44 3.56 -5.74
N ALA A 71 1.33 3.46 -7.08
CA ALA A 71 1.65 2.23 -7.81
C ALA A 71 3.15 1.86 -7.68
N GLU A 72 4.05 2.85 -7.69
CA GLU A 72 5.48 2.64 -7.45
C GLU A 72 5.72 2.19 -5.99
N ALA A 73 5.07 2.84 -5.03
CA ALA A 73 5.21 2.53 -3.61
C ALA A 73 4.69 1.12 -3.26
N TRP A 74 3.64 0.63 -3.92
CA TRP A 74 3.18 -0.75 -3.81
C TRP A 74 4.26 -1.75 -4.22
N ARG A 75 4.95 -1.51 -5.35
CA ARG A 75 6.04 -2.39 -5.82
C ARG A 75 7.25 -2.38 -4.88
N ASP A 76 7.63 -1.18 -4.40
CA ASP A 76 8.72 -1.04 -3.42
C ASP A 76 8.40 -1.75 -2.10
N TRP A 77 7.17 -1.67 -1.65
CA TRP A 77 6.70 -2.39 -0.47
C TRP A 77 6.74 -3.92 -0.67
N ALA A 78 6.36 -4.43 -1.85
CA ALA A 78 6.46 -5.87 -2.16
C ALA A 78 7.89 -6.36 -2.07
N LEU A 79 8.87 -5.61 -2.60
CA LEU A 79 10.30 -5.94 -2.50
C LEU A 79 10.76 -6.05 -1.05
N ALA A 80 10.27 -5.17 -0.17
CA ALA A 80 10.60 -5.24 1.25
C ALA A 80 10.00 -6.47 1.94
N LEU A 81 8.77 -6.87 1.57
CA LEU A 81 8.16 -8.09 2.08
C LEU A 81 8.95 -9.32 1.66
N HIS A 82 9.36 -9.41 0.38
CA HIS A 82 10.23 -10.48 -0.09
C HIS A 82 11.52 -10.55 0.73
N ALA A 83 12.23 -9.44 0.83
CA ALA A 83 13.49 -9.38 1.57
C ALA A 83 13.30 -9.77 3.05
N GLY A 84 12.25 -9.29 3.70
CA GLY A 84 11.97 -9.58 5.11
C GLY A 84 11.60 -11.04 5.37
N LEU A 85 10.78 -11.65 4.51
CA LEU A 85 10.35 -13.03 4.65
C LEU A 85 11.43 -14.03 4.22
N ASP A 86 12.27 -13.68 3.24
CA ASP A 86 13.40 -14.53 2.81
C ASP A 86 14.58 -14.49 3.79
N ALA A 87 14.86 -13.32 4.40
CA ALA A 87 15.89 -13.18 5.44
C ALA A 87 15.58 -13.98 6.73
N ALA A 88 14.31 -14.23 6.98
CA ALA A 88 13.84 -15.01 8.11
C ALA A 88 13.87 -16.55 7.88
N SER A 89 14.51 -17.03 6.81
CA SER A 89 14.74 -18.44 6.48
C SER A 89 15.83 -19.08 7.36
N PRO A 90 16.03 -20.41 7.37
CA PRO A 90 16.16 -21.30 8.52
C PRO A 90 17.33 -20.97 9.46
N GLY A 91 17.01 -20.52 10.66
CA GLY A 91 17.95 -20.23 11.76
C GLY A 91 17.41 -19.23 12.78
N SER A 92 16.41 -18.44 12.46
CA SER A 92 15.71 -17.50 13.31
C SER A 92 14.40 -18.10 13.84
N ALA A 93 13.96 -17.68 15.03
CA ALA A 93 12.83 -18.21 15.79
C ALA A 93 11.66 -18.74 14.93
N SER A 94 11.43 -20.04 14.99
CA SER A 94 10.34 -20.81 14.35
C SER A 94 9.99 -20.39 12.91
N PRO A 95 10.57 -21.03 11.89
CA PRO A 95 10.16 -20.85 10.50
C PRO A 95 8.66 -21.08 10.35
N GLY A 96 7.92 -20.16 9.70
CA GLY A 96 6.49 -20.31 9.46
C GLY A 96 5.56 -19.81 10.58
N SER A 97 6.02 -18.88 11.44
CA SER A 97 5.16 -18.34 12.50
C SER A 97 4.33 -17.13 12.02
N ALA A 98 3.08 -17.03 12.50
CA ALA A 98 2.25 -15.87 12.27
C ALA A 98 2.88 -14.57 12.83
N ALA A 99 3.66 -14.68 13.92
CA ALA A 99 4.38 -13.57 14.51
C ALA A 99 5.45 -13.01 13.56
N LEU A 100 6.18 -13.87 12.83
CA LEU A 100 7.14 -13.45 11.83
C LEU A 100 6.46 -12.65 10.70
N VAL A 101 5.36 -13.17 10.14
CA VAL A 101 4.60 -12.47 9.10
C VAL A 101 4.11 -11.12 9.64
N ALA A 102 3.57 -11.09 10.87
CA ALA A 102 3.10 -9.86 11.50
C ALA A 102 4.23 -8.83 11.68
N ASP A 103 5.41 -9.25 12.12
CA ASP A 103 6.58 -8.38 12.27
C ASP A 103 7.04 -7.81 10.95
N VAL A 104 7.23 -8.66 9.92
CA VAL A 104 7.69 -8.22 8.60
C VAL A 104 6.73 -7.23 7.98
N PHE A 105 5.42 -7.49 8.03
CA PHE A 105 4.41 -6.58 7.50
C PHE A 105 4.37 -5.26 8.28
N ALA A 106 4.42 -5.30 9.60
CA ALA A 106 4.43 -4.09 10.42
C ALA A 106 5.66 -3.20 10.12
N CYS A 107 6.85 -3.79 10.06
CA CYS A 107 8.08 -3.07 9.69
C CYS A 107 8.01 -2.54 8.25
N ALA A 108 7.54 -3.35 7.29
CA ALA A 108 7.45 -2.94 5.89
C ALA A 108 6.54 -1.71 5.68
N PHE A 109 5.48 -1.56 6.47
CA PHE A 109 4.64 -0.35 6.47
C PHE A 109 5.28 0.79 7.26
N ALA A 110 5.78 0.54 8.48
CA ALA A 110 6.32 1.58 9.35
C ALA A 110 7.53 2.29 8.74
N ASP A 111 8.36 1.57 8.00
CA ASP A 111 9.53 2.10 7.29
C ASP A 111 9.15 2.89 6.01
N ARG A 112 7.86 2.94 5.65
CA ARG A 112 7.34 3.59 4.44
C ARG A 112 6.22 4.59 4.72
N PRO A 113 6.50 5.67 5.48
CA PRO A 113 5.48 6.65 5.88
C PRO A 113 4.74 7.25 4.68
N LEU A 114 5.45 7.59 3.59
CA LEU A 114 4.81 8.10 2.38
C LEU A 114 3.87 7.08 1.74
N PHE A 115 4.20 5.80 1.76
CA PHE A 115 3.30 4.76 1.25
C PHE A 115 2.01 4.69 2.07
N CYS A 116 2.11 4.71 3.39
CA CYS A 116 0.95 4.74 4.28
C CYS A 116 0.06 5.98 4.02
N ASP A 117 0.66 7.16 3.84
CA ASP A 117 -0.07 8.39 3.52
C ASP A 117 -0.77 8.28 2.14
N LEU A 118 -0.09 7.75 1.13
CA LEU A 118 -0.65 7.55 -0.21
C LEU A 118 -1.85 6.60 -0.20
N ILE A 119 -1.74 5.42 0.43
CA ILE A 119 -2.84 4.45 0.47
C ILE A 119 -4.03 4.95 1.30
N ALA A 120 -3.81 5.76 2.34
CA ALA A 120 -4.88 6.40 3.09
C ALA A 120 -5.71 7.34 2.21
N HIS A 121 -5.06 8.08 1.30
CA HIS A 121 -5.72 9.04 0.44
C HIS A 121 -6.29 8.46 -0.85
N THR A 122 -5.90 7.25 -1.24
CA THR A 122 -6.30 6.63 -2.51
C THR A 122 -7.82 6.50 -2.66
N PRO A 123 -8.56 5.81 -1.77
CA PRO A 123 -10.01 5.64 -1.93
C PRO A 123 -10.79 6.93 -1.66
N LEU A 124 -10.20 7.86 -0.90
CA LEU A 124 -10.89 9.09 -0.49
C LEU A 124 -10.91 10.14 -1.61
N ASN A 125 -9.79 10.32 -2.31
CA ASN A 125 -9.64 11.40 -3.27
C ASN A 125 -8.75 11.11 -4.48
N LEU A 126 -7.72 10.24 -4.39
CA LEU A 126 -6.79 10.04 -5.50
C LEU A 126 -7.43 9.29 -6.69
N GLU A 127 -8.42 8.44 -6.46
CA GLU A 127 -9.19 7.76 -7.50
C GLU A 127 -10.31 8.62 -8.08
N ARG A 128 -10.46 9.86 -7.60
CA ARG A 128 -11.42 10.83 -8.11
C ARG A 128 -10.73 11.83 -9.03
N ASN A 129 -11.45 12.39 -9.96
CA ASN A 129 -10.92 13.41 -10.90
C ASN A 129 -9.73 12.93 -11.76
N VAL A 130 -9.70 11.65 -12.08
CA VAL A 130 -8.72 11.02 -12.97
C VAL A 130 -9.44 10.18 -14.02
N SER A 131 -8.77 9.91 -15.14
CA SER A 131 -9.34 9.05 -16.17
C SER A 131 -9.56 7.61 -15.68
N PRO A 132 -10.58 6.90 -16.18
CA PRO A 132 -10.77 5.48 -15.91
C PRO A 132 -9.53 4.64 -16.25
N GLU A 133 -8.77 5.04 -17.25
CA GLU A 133 -7.53 4.37 -17.65
C GLU A 133 -6.45 4.48 -16.56
N ALA A 134 -6.26 5.67 -15.96
CA ALA A 134 -5.34 5.87 -14.87
C ALA A 134 -5.73 5.05 -13.62
N VAL A 135 -7.03 5.04 -13.28
CA VAL A 135 -7.54 4.20 -12.18
C VAL A 135 -7.32 2.72 -12.48
N ARG A 136 -7.63 2.27 -13.69
CA ARG A 136 -7.43 0.88 -14.12
C ARG A 136 -5.98 0.46 -13.99
N HIS A 137 -5.04 1.28 -14.47
CA HIS A 137 -3.61 1.00 -14.36
C HIS A 137 -3.18 0.83 -12.89
N TYR A 138 -3.59 1.77 -12.05
CA TYR A 138 -3.32 1.70 -10.60
C TYR A 138 -3.92 0.42 -9.97
N LYS A 139 -5.20 0.12 -10.22
CA LYS A 139 -5.89 -1.06 -9.66
C LYS A 139 -5.22 -2.37 -10.08
N LEU A 140 -4.85 -2.51 -11.35
CA LEU A 140 -4.16 -3.71 -11.81
C LEU A 140 -2.78 -3.88 -11.12
N THR A 141 -2.07 -2.77 -10.91
CA THR A 141 -0.79 -2.81 -10.19
C THR A 141 -0.99 -3.19 -8.72
N SER A 142 -1.89 -2.52 -8.01
CA SER A 142 -2.12 -2.78 -6.58
C SER A 142 -2.68 -4.18 -6.32
N LEU A 143 -3.63 -4.66 -7.14
CA LEU A 143 -4.16 -6.02 -7.04
C LEU A 143 -3.09 -7.08 -7.32
N GLY A 144 -2.24 -6.86 -8.33
CA GLY A 144 -1.12 -7.77 -8.63
C GLY A 144 -0.14 -7.88 -7.46
N VAL A 145 0.18 -6.75 -6.81
CA VAL A 145 1.04 -6.75 -5.62
C VAL A 145 0.36 -7.42 -4.42
N VAL A 146 -0.95 -7.21 -4.23
CA VAL A 146 -1.69 -7.93 -3.18
C VAL A 146 -1.66 -9.44 -3.41
N ASP A 147 -1.81 -9.89 -4.66
CA ASP A 147 -1.74 -11.32 -5.02
C ASP A 147 -0.35 -11.90 -4.78
N GLU A 148 0.70 -11.17 -5.15
CA GLU A 148 2.10 -11.54 -4.90
C GLU A 148 2.39 -11.65 -3.38
N ALA A 149 2.01 -10.65 -2.60
CA ALA A 149 2.17 -10.67 -1.15
C ALA A 149 1.36 -11.79 -0.49
N ALA A 150 0.14 -12.07 -0.97
CA ALA A 150 -0.68 -13.20 -0.51
C ALA A 150 0.00 -14.55 -0.78
N ALA A 151 0.62 -14.72 -1.94
CA ALA A 151 1.37 -15.94 -2.26
C ALA A 151 2.58 -16.12 -1.32
N LEU A 152 3.28 -15.03 -0.95
CA LEU A 152 4.34 -15.07 0.05
C LEU A 152 3.83 -15.50 1.43
N VAL A 153 2.71 -14.93 1.88
CA VAL A 153 2.07 -15.29 3.15
C VAL A 153 1.65 -16.76 3.16
N ALA A 154 0.99 -17.24 2.09
CA ALA A 154 0.56 -18.64 1.97
C ALA A 154 1.75 -19.63 1.94
N ARG A 155 2.88 -19.23 1.36
CA ARG A 155 4.14 -20.00 1.38
C ARG A 155 4.68 -20.16 2.80
N VAL A 156 4.66 -19.08 3.59
CA VAL A 156 5.16 -19.06 4.97
C VAL A 156 4.17 -19.70 5.94
N LEU A 157 2.88 -19.55 5.68
CA LEU A 157 1.76 -20.08 6.49
C LEU A 157 0.90 -21.03 5.66
N PRO A 158 1.33 -22.30 5.37
CA PRO A 158 0.62 -23.22 4.49
C PRO A 158 -0.80 -23.60 4.98
N ALA A 159 -1.10 -23.36 6.24
CA ALA A 159 -2.45 -23.57 6.79
C ALA A 159 -3.44 -22.46 6.39
N LEU A 160 -2.98 -21.36 5.78
CA LEU A 160 -3.82 -20.26 5.32
C LEU A 160 -4.06 -20.41 3.82
N ARG A 161 -5.33 -20.45 3.39
CA ARG A 161 -5.68 -20.52 1.96
C ARG A 161 -5.34 -19.19 1.26
N MET A 162 -5.13 -19.24 -0.04
CA MET A 162 -4.80 -18.06 -0.85
C MET A 162 -5.84 -16.93 -0.71
N ALA A 163 -7.12 -17.26 -0.60
CA ALA A 163 -8.19 -16.26 -0.41
C ALA A 163 -8.04 -15.51 0.91
N GLU A 164 -7.74 -16.21 1.98
CA GLU A 164 -7.52 -15.65 3.32
C GLU A 164 -6.22 -14.85 3.40
N ALA A 165 -5.16 -15.34 2.76
CA ALA A 165 -3.92 -14.60 2.64
C ALA A 165 -4.12 -13.27 1.89
N ARG A 166 -4.93 -13.28 0.81
CA ARG A 166 -5.31 -12.07 0.08
C ARG A 166 -6.13 -11.11 0.94
N GLU A 167 -7.11 -11.63 1.68
CA GLU A 167 -7.93 -10.85 2.61
C GLU A 167 -7.07 -10.22 3.71
N PHE A 168 -6.14 -10.98 4.29
CA PHE A 168 -5.16 -10.48 5.27
C PHE A 168 -4.37 -9.30 4.71
N VAL A 169 -3.76 -9.46 3.53
CA VAL A 169 -2.92 -8.41 2.91
C VAL A 169 -3.74 -7.15 2.63
N ALA A 170 -4.91 -7.29 1.98
CA ALA A 170 -5.75 -6.15 1.61
C ALA A 170 -6.29 -5.41 2.85
N THR A 171 -6.73 -6.15 3.86
CA THR A 171 -7.25 -5.58 5.11
C THR A 171 -6.14 -4.86 5.88
N LEU A 172 -4.98 -5.49 6.05
CA LEU A 172 -3.87 -4.88 6.79
C LEU A 172 -3.35 -3.63 6.09
N ALA A 173 -3.26 -3.62 4.76
CA ALA A 173 -2.87 -2.44 4.00
C ALA A 173 -3.87 -1.28 4.18
N SER A 174 -5.17 -1.57 4.17
CA SER A 174 -6.21 -0.56 4.43
C SER A 174 -6.09 0.03 5.83
N LEU A 175 -5.86 -0.82 6.83
CA LEU A 175 -5.65 -0.40 8.21
C LEU A 175 -4.34 0.36 8.41
N ALA A 176 -3.27 -0.01 7.70
CA ALA A 176 -1.98 0.68 7.77
C ALA A 176 -2.10 2.15 7.37
N GLY A 177 -2.81 2.46 6.29
CA GLY A 177 -3.08 3.83 5.89
C GLY A 177 -3.86 4.60 6.96
N SER A 178 -4.93 4.03 7.51
CA SER A 178 -5.75 4.66 8.54
C SER A 178 -4.99 4.86 9.84
N LEU A 179 -4.27 3.85 10.29
CA LEU A 179 -3.47 3.90 11.53
C LEU A 179 -2.31 4.90 11.41
N TRP A 180 -1.72 5.03 10.22
CA TRP A 180 -0.67 6.02 9.97
C TRP A 180 -1.20 7.45 10.15
N GLN A 181 -2.41 7.76 9.64
CA GLN A 181 -3.05 9.07 9.82
C GLN A 181 -3.30 9.37 11.29
N ILE A 182 -3.71 8.38 12.09
CA ILE A 182 -3.93 8.52 13.52
C ILE A 182 -2.60 8.71 14.26
N ALA A 183 -1.55 7.99 13.87
CA ALA A 183 -0.22 8.08 14.46
C ALA A 183 0.52 9.38 14.11
N ASN A 184 0.12 10.07 13.05
CA ASN A 184 0.74 11.30 12.56
C ASN A 184 -0.29 12.44 12.48
N PRO A 185 -0.86 12.87 13.62
CA PRO A 185 -1.82 13.96 13.66
C PRO A 185 -1.19 15.29 13.25
N ALA A 186 -2.01 16.25 12.82
CA ALA A 186 -1.55 17.61 12.55
C ALA A 186 -0.90 18.22 13.82
N PRO A 187 0.10 19.14 13.69
CA PRO A 187 0.87 19.67 14.81
C PRO A 187 0.03 20.17 15.99
N ALA A 188 -1.03 20.95 15.73
CA ALA A 188 -1.91 21.45 16.78
C ALA A 188 -2.65 20.32 17.55
N LEU A 189 -2.97 19.21 16.85
CA LEU A 189 -3.61 18.06 17.49
C LEU A 189 -2.59 17.22 18.29
N ALA A 190 -1.35 17.12 17.79
CA ALA A 190 -0.25 16.50 18.52
C ALA A 190 0.07 17.24 19.83
N GLU A 191 0.10 18.57 19.79
CA GLU A 191 0.26 19.43 20.99
C GLU A 191 -0.88 19.22 22.00
N LEU A 192 -2.13 19.12 21.52
CA LEU A 192 -3.27 18.84 22.38
C LEU A 192 -3.12 17.47 23.08
N TYR A 193 -2.76 16.42 22.33
CA TYR A 193 -2.56 15.08 22.91
C TYR A 193 -1.41 15.02 23.90
N ALA A 194 -0.35 15.81 23.69
CA ALA A 194 0.78 15.89 24.60
C ALA A 194 0.46 16.68 25.88
N SER A 195 -0.45 17.65 25.83
CA SER A 195 -0.79 18.52 26.95
C SER A 195 -1.93 18.02 27.82
N ASP A 196 -2.78 17.13 27.30
CA ASP A 196 -3.95 16.59 28.02
C ASP A 196 -3.77 15.08 28.33
N PRO A 197 -3.51 14.69 29.59
CA PRO A 197 -3.37 13.28 29.98
C PRO A 197 -4.61 12.43 29.67
N ALA A 198 -5.80 13.01 29.61
CA ALA A 198 -7.03 12.29 29.26
C ALA A 198 -7.02 11.82 27.79
N LEU A 199 -6.23 12.46 26.94
CA LEU A 199 -6.06 12.12 25.53
C LEU A 199 -4.83 11.25 25.23
N ALA A 200 -4.07 10.85 26.23
CA ALA A 200 -2.84 10.06 26.03
C ALA A 200 -3.08 8.75 25.25
N GLN A 201 -4.29 8.16 25.37
CA GLN A 201 -4.68 6.95 24.62
C GLN A 201 -4.92 7.21 23.12
N ALA A 202 -5.05 8.46 22.70
CA ALA A 202 -5.18 8.81 21.29
C ALA A 202 -3.83 8.73 20.54
N CYS A 203 -2.72 8.76 21.27
CA CYS A 203 -1.39 8.56 20.70
C CYS A 203 -1.20 7.07 20.33
N VAL A 204 -0.98 6.81 19.05
CA VAL A 204 -0.79 5.46 18.52
C VAL A 204 0.63 5.31 18.01
N ASP A 205 1.33 4.29 18.50
CA ASP A 205 2.58 3.84 17.86
C ASP A 205 2.22 2.88 16.70
N LEU A 206 2.63 3.24 15.50
CA LEU A 206 2.22 2.55 14.27
C LEU A 206 2.69 1.09 14.23
N ALA A 207 3.98 0.84 14.43
CA ALA A 207 4.56 -0.49 14.23
C ALA A 207 4.01 -1.53 15.23
N PRO A 208 4.00 -1.29 16.55
CA PRO A 208 3.38 -2.21 17.50
C PRO A 208 1.89 -2.42 17.26
N ARG A 209 1.17 -1.38 16.87
CA ARG A 209 -0.27 -1.48 16.57
C ARG A 209 -0.53 -2.33 15.33
N LEU A 210 0.22 -2.13 14.25
CA LEU A 210 0.12 -2.93 13.03
C LEU A 210 0.47 -4.40 13.30
N ARG A 211 1.57 -4.65 14.01
CA ARG A 211 1.96 -6.00 14.41
C ARG A 211 0.83 -6.71 15.15
N ARG A 212 0.30 -6.08 16.20
CA ARG A 212 -0.80 -6.65 16.98
C ARG A 212 -2.05 -6.88 16.12
N THR A 213 -2.38 -5.96 15.24
CA THR A 213 -3.50 -6.09 14.30
C THR A 213 -3.29 -7.27 13.34
N ALA A 214 -2.10 -7.41 12.79
CA ALA A 214 -1.74 -8.53 11.91
C ALA A 214 -1.86 -9.89 12.62
N GLU A 215 -1.38 -10.01 13.87
CA GLU A 215 -1.52 -11.22 14.69
C GLU A 215 -2.99 -11.60 14.89
N ILE A 216 -3.84 -10.61 15.21
CA ILE A 216 -5.28 -10.81 15.41
C ILE A 216 -5.97 -11.27 14.13
N LEU A 217 -5.66 -10.64 12.98
CA LEU A 217 -6.21 -10.99 11.68
C LEU A 217 -5.82 -12.42 11.30
N LEU A 218 -4.54 -12.78 11.42
CA LEU A 218 -4.05 -14.11 11.10
C LEU A 218 -4.67 -15.19 11.99
N ALA A 219 -4.85 -14.92 13.28
CA ALA A 219 -5.51 -15.83 14.20
C ALA A 219 -7.00 -16.02 13.86
N GLY A 220 -7.71 -14.92 13.55
CA GLY A 220 -9.12 -14.95 13.18
C GLY A 220 -9.38 -15.70 11.87
N LEU A 221 -8.58 -15.45 10.83
CA LEU A 221 -8.71 -16.12 9.53
C LEU A 221 -8.47 -17.63 9.64
N LYS A 222 -7.49 -18.07 10.42
CA LYS A 222 -7.26 -19.49 10.70
C LYS A 222 -8.43 -20.15 11.44
N ALA A 223 -9.05 -19.46 12.39
CA ALA A 223 -10.18 -19.98 13.16
C ALA A 223 -11.47 -20.11 12.32
N ALA A 224 -11.71 -19.17 11.43
CA ALA A 224 -12.86 -19.16 10.53
C ALA A 224 -12.88 -20.36 9.57
N ASP A 225 -11.71 -20.79 9.08
CA ASP A 225 -11.59 -21.96 8.22
C ASP A 225 -11.90 -23.28 8.96
N GLY A 226 -11.49 -23.40 10.23
CA GLY A 226 -11.79 -24.57 11.07
C GLY A 226 -13.29 -24.75 11.31
N GLN A 227 -14.06 -23.67 11.39
CA GLN A 227 -15.52 -23.72 11.56
C GLN A 227 -16.26 -24.08 10.27
N GLY A 228 -15.79 -23.61 9.12
CA GLY A 228 -16.36 -23.93 7.81
C GLY A 228 -16.27 -25.43 7.48
N GLN A 229 -15.17 -26.08 7.84
CA GLN A 229 -14.97 -27.53 7.61
C GLN A 229 -15.79 -28.39 8.57
N SER A 230 -16.03 -27.93 9.79
CA SER A 230 -16.87 -28.68 10.75
C SER A 230 -18.34 -28.67 10.37
N ASN A 231 -18.87 -27.58 9.82
CA ASN A 231 -20.26 -27.48 9.38
C ASN A 231 -20.57 -28.30 8.11
N CYS A 232 -19.58 -28.48 7.23
CA CYS A 232 -19.75 -29.30 6.01
C CYS A 232 -19.77 -30.82 6.30
N ARG A 233 -19.19 -31.24 7.45
CA ARG A 233 -19.21 -32.66 7.87
C ARG A 233 -20.46 -33.06 8.66
N ALA A 234 -21.29 -32.10 9.07
CA ALA A 234 -22.45 -32.34 9.91
C ALA A 234 -23.80 -32.37 9.15
N GLN A 235 -23.82 -32.38 7.81
CA GLN A 235 -25.03 -32.71 7.06
C GLN A 235 -25.22 -34.22 7.06
N PRO A 236 -26.27 -34.75 7.74
CA PRO A 236 -26.61 -36.15 7.60
C PRO A 236 -27.10 -36.42 6.18
N ASP A 237 -26.65 -37.54 5.63
CA ASP A 237 -27.08 -38.09 4.36
C ASP A 237 -28.63 -38.09 4.32
N PRO A 238 -29.27 -37.57 3.27
CA PRO A 238 -30.72 -37.65 3.17
C PRO A 238 -31.10 -39.10 3.02
N ASP A 239 -31.86 -39.60 4.02
CA ASP A 239 -32.46 -40.94 4.10
C ASP A 239 -33.16 -41.27 2.76
N PRO A 240 -32.71 -42.32 2.01
CA PRO A 240 -33.30 -42.69 0.73
C PRO A 240 -34.65 -43.37 0.84
N ASP A 241 -35.21 -43.60 2.04
CA ASP A 241 -36.38 -44.45 2.27
C ASP A 241 -37.66 -43.71 2.71
N ARG A 242 -37.82 -42.40 2.40
CA ARG A 242 -39.12 -41.74 2.49
C ARG A 242 -39.82 -41.72 1.14
N ARG A 243 -40.49 -42.83 0.83
CA ARG A 243 -41.63 -42.90 -0.11
C ARG A 243 -42.95 -42.98 0.66
#